data_ff42abeb8b258038bd7415830e61f825
#
_entry.id   ff42abeb8b258038bd7415830e61f825
#
_cell.length_a   1.000
_cell.length_b   1.000
_cell.length_c   1.000
_cell.angle_alpha   90.00
_cell.angle_beta   90.00
_cell.angle_gamma   90.00
#
_symmetry.space_group_name_H-M   'P 1'
#
loop_
_entity.id
_entity.type
_entity.pdbx_description
1 polymer ?
#
loop_
_entity_poly.entity_id
_entity_poly.type
_entity_poly.pdbx_seq_one_letter_code
_entity_poly.pdbx_strand_id
1 'polypeptide(L)'
;MVVRPIRPGDKELLSDGLRRLSDESVQRRFLTPKRSFTGSELRYLTEINGIDHVALVAEDPSDPVPKLIAVGRFVRLAEDPDAAEVAITVADSWQGRGLGSLMGAHLAHAARNRGIRRFTATMAASNRPAHRLMARLTSHLEQRHAGGGVDELVLDLAS
;
A
#
# COMPACT_ATOMS: atom_id res chain seq x y z
N MET A 1 -1.48 11.92 -14.44
CA MET A 1 -1.18 10.70 -13.64
C MET A 1 -2.45 9.87 -13.55
N VAL A 2 -2.39 8.63 -13.99
CA VAL A 2 -3.53 7.72 -13.95
C VAL A 2 -3.31 6.67 -12.88
N VAL A 3 -4.24 6.58 -11.93
CA VAL A 3 -4.30 5.52 -10.94
C VAL A 3 -5.38 4.55 -11.40
N ARG A 4 -5.06 3.27 -11.49
CA ARG A 4 -5.98 2.25 -11.97
C ARG A 4 -5.92 0.98 -11.12
N PRO A 5 -6.96 0.14 -11.16
CA PRO A 5 -6.91 -1.17 -10.51
C PRO A 5 -5.79 -2.04 -11.09
N ILE A 6 -5.18 -2.85 -10.23
CA ILE A 6 -4.21 -3.85 -10.67
C ILE A 6 -4.93 -4.95 -11.46
N ARG A 7 -4.23 -5.57 -12.39
CA ARG A 7 -4.76 -6.64 -13.25
C ARG A 7 -3.84 -7.85 -13.21
N PRO A 8 -4.35 -9.06 -13.49
CA PRO A 8 -3.50 -10.27 -13.57
C PRO A 8 -2.30 -10.11 -14.51
N GLY A 9 -2.44 -9.32 -15.58
CA GLY A 9 -1.35 -9.03 -16.52
C GLY A 9 -0.25 -8.13 -15.96
N ASP A 10 -0.39 -7.61 -14.75
CA ASP A 10 0.60 -6.72 -14.12
C ASP A 10 1.72 -7.45 -13.37
N LYS A 11 1.75 -8.79 -13.40
CA LYS A 11 2.73 -9.58 -12.61
C LYS A 11 4.17 -9.17 -12.89
N GLU A 12 4.53 -8.99 -14.16
CA GLU A 12 5.89 -8.59 -14.53
C GLU A 12 6.19 -7.17 -14.09
N LEU A 13 5.24 -6.25 -14.25
CA LEU A 13 5.39 -4.87 -13.80
C LEU A 13 5.59 -4.79 -12.29
N LEU A 14 4.86 -5.63 -11.53
CA LEU A 14 5.00 -5.69 -10.08
C LEU A 14 6.38 -6.23 -9.68
N SER A 15 6.84 -7.30 -10.32
CA SER A 15 8.17 -7.86 -10.08
C SER A 15 9.28 -6.87 -10.41
N ASP A 16 9.17 -6.17 -11.54
CA ASP A 16 10.14 -5.14 -11.94
C ASP A 16 10.16 -3.98 -10.95
N GLY A 17 9.00 -3.59 -10.45
CA GLY A 17 8.89 -2.54 -9.44
C GLY A 17 9.64 -2.90 -8.17
N LEU A 18 9.50 -4.14 -7.69
CA LEU A 18 10.22 -4.61 -6.51
C LEU A 18 11.75 -4.57 -6.73
N ARG A 19 12.22 -5.04 -7.89
CA ARG A 19 13.65 -5.04 -8.19
C ARG A 19 14.26 -3.65 -8.22
N ARG A 20 13.47 -2.63 -8.54
CA ARG A 20 13.94 -1.23 -8.61
C ARG A 20 13.89 -0.49 -7.27
N LEU A 21 13.27 -1.07 -6.24
CA LEU A 21 13.24 -0.46 -4.91
C LEU A 21 14.61 -0.57 -4.24
N SER A 22 14.99 0.46 -3.48
CA SER A 22 16.16 0.40 -2.60
C SER A 22 15.93 -0.62 -1.48
N ASP A 23 17.01 -1.08 -0.86
CA ASP A 23 16.93 -1.97 0.29
C ASP A 23 16.11 -1.35 1.42
N GLU A 24 16.27 -0.04 1.64
CA GLU A 24 15.49 0.70 2.64
C GLU A 24 14.00 0.66 2.35
N SER A 25 13.60 0.89 1.09
CA SER A 25 12.18 0.86 0.69
C SER A 25 11.60 -0.54 0.80
N VAL A 26 12.36 -1.57 0.44
CA VAL A 26 11.95 -2.96 0.61
C VAL A 26 11.74 -3.28 2.09
N GLN A 27 12.68 -2.89 2.95
CA GLN A 27 12.57 -3.09 4.39
C GLN A 27 11.35 -2.38 4.96
N ARG A 28 11.07 -1.14 4.52
CA ARG A 28 9.91 -0.37 4.96
C ARG A 28 8.59 -1.05 4.59
N ARG A 29 8.51 -1.64 3.38
CA ARG A 29 7.27 -2.25 2.89
C ARG A 29 7.04 -3.64 3.49
N PHE A 30 8.08 -4.45 3.58
CA PHE A 30 7.96 -5.88 3.95
C PHE A 30 8.47 -6.18 5.35
N LEU A 31 9.17 -5.23 5.98
CA LEU A 31 9.82 -5.37 7.30
C LEU A 31 10.88 -6.48 7.32
N THR A 32 11.23 -7.01 6.15
CA THR A 32 12.28 -8.01 5.93
C THR A 32 12.92 -7.75 4.57
N PRO A 33 14.17 -8.19 4.36
CA PRO A 33 14.77 -8.15 3.02
C PRO A 33 13.99 -9.07 2.07
N LYS A 34 13.38 -8.50 1.04
CA LYS A 34 12.64 -9.24 0.03
C LYS A 34 13.13 -8.85 -1.35
N ARG A 35 13.65 -9.82 -2.11
CA ARG A 35 14.28 -9.59 -3.40
C ARG A 35 13.41 -9.94 -4.60
N SER A 36 12.46 -10.84 -4.41
CA SER A 36 11.59 -11.31 -5.48
C SER A 36 10.27 -11.79 -4.92
N PHE A 37 9.28 -11.89 -5.79
CA PHE A 37 8.00 -12.52 -5.50
C PHE A 37 7.99 -13.94 -6.06
N THR A 38 7.38 -14.88 -5.32
CA THR A 38 7.07 -16.20 -5.85
C THR A 38 5.89 -16.12 -6.81
N GLY A 39 5.67 -17.16 -7.62
CA GLY A 39 4.49 -17.23 -8.47
C GLY A 39 3.19 -17.17 -7.69
N SER A 40 3.13 -17.83 -6.53
CA SER A 40 1.95 -17.79 -5.65
C SER A 40 1.70 -16.39 -5.12
N GLU A 41 2.76 -15.68 -4.70
CA GLU A 41 2.63 -14.30 -4.25
C GLU A 41 2.12 -13.38 -5.37
N LEU A 42 2.66 -13.51 -6.57
CA LEU A 42 2.21 -12.71 -7.72
C LEU A 42 0.74 -12.96 -8.05
N ARG A 43 0.29 -14.22 -7.98
CA ARG A 43 -1.13 -14.53 -8.16
C ARG A 43 -1.98 -13.88 -7.07
N TYR A 44 -1.59 -14.02 -5.81
CA TYR A 44 -2.30 -13.41 -4.69
C TYR A 44 -2.40 -11.89 -4.84
N LEU A 45 -1.32 -11.24 -5.29
CA LEU A 45 -1.24 -9.78 -5.35
C LEU A 45 -1.94 -9.19 -6.57
N THR A 46 -2.21 -9.97 -7.63
CA THR A 46 -2.77 -9.46 -8.88
C THR A 46 -4.12 -10.05 -9.26
N GLU A 47 -4.41 -11.28 -8.84
CA GLU A 47 -5.67 -11.97 -9.15
C GLU A 47 -6.61 -11.81 -7.96
N ILE A 48 -7.10 -10.60 -7.77
CA ILE A 48 -7.87 -10.17 -6.59
C ILE A 48 -9.34 -9.99 -6.94
N ASN A 49 -10.21 -10.03 -5.90
CA ASN A 49 -11.66 -9.91 -6.12
C ASN A 49 -12.14 -8.46 -6.26
N GLY A 50 -11.33 -7.46 -5.89
CA GLY A 50 -11.72 -6.05 -5.95
C GLY A 50 -12.78 -5.66 -4.90
N ILE A 51 -13.04 -6.52 -3.93
CA ILE A 51 -14.03 -6.32 -2.87
C ILE A 51 -13.33 -6.37 -1.52
N ASP A 52 -12.82 -7.53 -1.13
CA ASP A 52 -12.09 -7.71 0.13
C ASP A 52 -10.60 -7.43 -0.03
N HIS A 53 -10.08 -7.57 -1.23
CA HIS A 53 -8.73 -7.22 -1.59
C HIS A 53 -8.80 -6.25 -2.77
N VAL A 54 -8.44 -5.00 -2.54
CA VAL A 54 -8.39 -3.95 -3.55
C VAL A 54 -6.95 -3.49 -3.70
N ALA A 55 -6.47 -3.40 -4.92
CA ALA A 55 -5.14 -2.88 -5.21
C ALA A 55 -5.19 -1.91 -6.38
N LEU A 56 -4.48 -0.81 -6.22
CA LEU A 56 -4.36 0.25 -7.21
C LEU A 56 -2.90 0.43 -7.57
N VAL A 57 -2.64 0.76 -8.83
CA VAL A 57 -1.30 1.02 -9.32
C VAL A 57 -1.27 2.36 -10.05
N ALA A 58 -0.09 2.97 -10.08
CA ALA A 58 0.19 4.14 -10.90
C ALA A 58 1.38 3.85 -11.79
N GLU A 59 1.26 4.19 -13.08
CA GLU A 59 2.34 4.05 -14.05
C GLU A 59 3.06 5.37 -14.24
N ASP A 60 4.34 5.30 -14.58
CA ASP A 60 5.14 6.49 -14.90
C ASP A 60 4.61 7.12 -16.19
N PRO A 61 4.05 8.34 -16.14
CA PRO A 61 3.47 8.97 -17.34
C PRO A 61 4.51 9.44 -18.35
N SER A 62 5.77 9.57 -17.92
CA SER A 62 6.85 10.07 -18.77
C SER A 62 7.65 8.99 -19.48
N ASP A 63 7.45 7.71 -19.11
CA ASP A 63 8.21 6.60 -19.67
C ASP A 63 7.37 5.90 -20.75
N PRO A 64 7.88 5.76 -21.97
CA PRO A 64 7.18 5.03 -23.04
C PRO A 64 7.08 3.53 -22.75
N VAL A 65 7.96 2.98 -21.91
CA VAL A 65 7.88 1.60 -21.44
C VAL A 65 7.12 1.58 -20.12
N PRO A 66 6.02 0.81 -20.00
CA PRO A 66 5.24 0.78 -18.75
C PRO A 66 6.09 0.41 -17.54
N LYS A 67 6.02 1.24 -16.50
CA LYS A 67 6.66 0.99 -15.20
C LYS A 67 5.73 1.44 -14.10
N LEU A 68 5.60 0.61 -13.07
CA LEU A 68 4.84 0.99 -11.88
C LEU A 68 5.69 1.89 -10.99
N ILE A 69 5.12 3.00 -10.59
CA ILE A 69 5.76 3.96 -9.68
C ILE A 69 5.09 3.99 -8.32
N ALA A 70 3.90 3.39 -8.19
CA ALA A 70 3.25 3.19 -6.90
C ALA A 70 2.31 2.00 -6.97
N VAL A 71 2.20 1.32 -5.84
CA VAL A 71 1.22 0.26 -5.61
C VAL A 71 0.65 0.45 -4.22
N GLY A 72 -0.67 0.52 -4.13
CA GLY A 72 -1.37 0.59 -2.86
C GLY A 72 -2.45 -0.47 -2.82
N ARG A 73 -2.69 -1.05 -1.65
CA ARG A 73 -3.73 -2.06 -1.48
C ARG A 73 -4.30 -2.06 -0.09
N PHE A 74 -5.49 -2.60 0.03
CA PHE A 74 -6.00 -3.01 1.34
C PHE A 74 -6.60 -4.40 1.24
N VAL A 75 -6.51 -5.12 2.35
CA VAL A 75 -7.10 -6.46 2.50
C VAL A 75 -7.98 -6.44 3.74
N ARG A 76 -9.26 -6.75 3.55
CA ARG A 76 -10.23 -6.83 4.65
C ARG A 76 -9.78 -7.90 5.64
N LEU A 77 -9.84 -7.60 6.94
CA LEU A 77 -9.48 -8.56 7.97
C LEU A 77 -10.59 -9.61 8.13
N ALA A 78 -10.21 -10.87 8.20
CA ALA A 78 -11.16 -11.96 8.38
C ALA A 78 -11.86 -11.89 9.74
N GLU A 79 -11.14 -11.45 10.77
CA GLU A 79 -11.64 -11.35 12.15
C GLU A 79 -12.41 -10.05 12.43
N ASP A 80 -12.31 -9.05 11.55
CA ASP A 80 -13.00 -7.76 11.71
C ASP A 80 -13.35 -7.19 10.33
N PRO A 81 -14.57 -7.49 9.82
CA PRO A 81 -14.98 -7.06 8.47
C PRO A 81 -15.08 -5.53 8.29
N ASP A 82 -15.11 -4.77 9.36
CA ASP A 82 -15.11 -3.31 9.30
C ASP A 82 -13.71 -2.72 9.16
N ALA A 83 -12.68 -3.55 9.23
CA ALA A 83 -11.29 -3.14 9.14
C ALA A 83 -10.56 -3.82 7.98
N ALA A 84 -9.55 -3.12 7.44
CA ALA A 84 -8.68 -3.67 6.42
C ALA A 84 -7.23 -3.21 6.68
N GLU A 85 -6.29 -4.09 6.37
CA GLU A 85 -4.87 -3.74 6.42
C GLU A 85 -4.50 -3.02 5.13
N VAL A 86 -3.88 -1.85 5.25
CA VAL A 86 -3.45 -1.02 4.13
C VAL A 86 -1.94 -1.03 4.00
N ALA A 87 -1.46 -1.04 2.76
CA ALA A 87 -0.04 -0.91 2.45
C ALA A 87 0.13 -0.10 1.18
N ILE A 88 1.08 0.84 1.19
CA ILE A 88 1.39 1.70 0.05
C ILE A 88 2.89 1.70 -0.17
N THR A 89 3.31 1.49 -1.41
CA THR A 89 4.71 1.54 -1.82
C THR A 89 4.85 2.53 -2.97
N VAL A 90 5.83 3.41 -2.88
CA VAL A 90 6.14 4.39 -3.92
C VAL A 90 7.59 4.18 -4.35
N ALA A 91 7.82 4.17 -5.67
CA ALA A 91 9.17 4.07 -6.23
C ALA A 91 10.07 5.18 -5.67
N ASP A 92 11.33 4.85 -5.41
CA ASP A 92 12.25 5.74 -4.71
C ASP A 92 12.31 7.15 -5.30
N SER A 93 12.40 7.24 -6.63
CA SER A 93 12.49 8.54 -7.33
C SER A 93 11.18 9.35 -7.30
N TRP A 94 10.09 8.74 -6.89
CA TRP A 94 8.77 9.39 -6.80
C TRP A 94 8.34 9.69 -5.37
N GLN A 95 9.15 9.33 -4.39
CA GLN A 95 8.86 9.62 -2.98
C GLN A 95 8.97 11.12 -2.70
N GLY A 96 8.15 11.60 -1.75
CA GLY A 96 8.12 13.02 -1.39
C GLY A 96 7.44 13.93 -2.42
N ARG A 97 6.68 13.36 -3.37
CA ARG A 97 6.01 14.11 -4.44
C ARG A 97 4.48 14.04 -4.36
N GLY A 98 3.95 13.57 -3.23
CA GLY A 98 2.51 13.50 -2.99
C GLY A 98 1.80 12.28 -3.55
N LEU A 99 2.52 11.36 -4.20
CA LEU A 99 1.93 10.18 -4.81
C LEU A 99 1.35 9.22 -3.78
N GLY A 100 2.03 9.02 -2.66
CA GLY A 100 1.52 8.19 -1.56
C GLY A 100 0.21 8.71 -1.01
N SER A 101 0.08 10.03 -0.83
CA SER A 101 -1.15 10.65 -0.37
C SER A 101 -2.30 10.50 -1.37
N LEU A 102 -2.00 10.60 -2.65
CA LEU A 102 -2.97 10.38 -3.72
C LEU A 102 -3.48 8.93 -3.70
N MET A 103 -2.56 7.96 -3.61
CA MET A 103 -2.91 6.55 -3.53
C MET A 103 -3.76 6.26 -2.29
N GLY A 104 -3.35 6.80 -1.15
CA GLY A 104 -4.07 6.64 0.11
C GLY A 104 -5.50 7.20 0.06
N ALA A 105 -5.69 8.34 -0.55
CA ALA A 105 -7.01 8.95 -0.73
C ALA A 105 -7.93 8.06 -1.59
N HIS A 106 -7.40 7.52 -2.68
CA HIS A 106 -8.16 6.60 -3.52
C HIS A 106 -8.52 5.29 -2.78
N LEU A 107 -7.58 4.75 -2.01
CA LEU A 107 -7.82 3.54 -1.24
C LEU A 107 -8.86 3.78 -0.14
N ALA A 108 -8.78 4.89 0.57
CA ALA A 108 -9.74 5.24 1.61
C ALA A 108 -11.16 5.38 1.03
N HIS A 109 -11.29 6.02 -0.11
CA HIS A 109 -12.56 6.15 -0.82
C HIS A 109 -13.12 4.78 -1.21
N ALA A 110 -12.30 3.93 -1.81
CA ALA A 110 -12.70 2.59 -2.19
C ALA A 110 -13.10 1.73 -0.98
N ALA A 111 -12.40 1.88 0.14
CA ALA A 111 -12.70 1.15 1.37
C ALA A 111 -14.05 1.59 1.96
N ARG A 112 -14.31 2.89 2.03
CA ARG A 112 -15.59 3.42 2.52
C ARG A 112 -16.75 2.90 1.68
N ASN A 113 -16.59 2.87 0.37
CA ASN A 113 -17.63 2.35 -0.53
C ASN A 113 -17.90 0.85 -0.35
N ARG A 114 -17.02 0.14 0.34
CA ARG A 114 -17.15 -1.30 0.62
C ARG A 114 -17.47 -1.59 2.09
N GLY A 115 -17.87 -0.56 2.84
CA GLY A 115 -18.28 -0.71 4.23
C GLY A 115 -17.12 -0.85 5.21
N ILE A 116 -15.89 -0.59 4.80
CA ILE A 116 -14.73 -0.60 5.67
C ILE A 116 -14.66 0.73 6.41
N ARG A 117 -14.53 0.68 7.73
CA ARG A 117 -14.55 1.85 8.60
C ARG A 117 -13.18 2.23 9.13
N ARG A 118 -12.23 1.30 9.14
CA ARG A 118 -10.89 1.50 9.68
C ARG A 118 -9.85 0.86 8.79
N PHE A 119 -8.72 1.53 8.65
CA PHE A 119 -7.50 0.90 8.17
C PHE A 119 -6.60 0.55 9.35
N THR A 120 -5.92 -0.58 9.24
CA THR A 120 -4.77 -0.91 10.08
C THR A 120 -3.52 -0.85 9.22
N ALA A 121 -2.41 -0.44 9.80
CA ALA A 121 -1.12 -0.43 9.11
C ALA A 121 -0.03 -0.82 10.08
N THR A 122 0.94 -1.60 9.62
CA THR A 122 2.10 -2.01 10.39
C THR A 122 3.34 -1.45 9.72
N MET A 123 4.20 -0.79 10.48
CA MET A 123 5.40 -0.16 9.93
C MET A 123 6.48 -0.03 10.98
N ALA A 124 7.73 0.12 10.52
CA ALA A 124 8.83 0.41 11.42
C ALA A 124 8.56 1.74 12.14
N ALA A 125 8.86 1.80 13.44
CA ALA A 125 8.71 3.01 14.23
C ALA A 125 9.51 4.18 13.65
N SER A 126 10.64 3.88 13.00
CA SER A 126 11.49 4.87 12.33
C SER A 126 10.98 5.35 10.98
N ASN A 127 9.95 4.70 10.42
CA ASN A 127 9.41 5.06 9.11
C ASN A 127 8.50 6.28 9.22
N ARG A 128 9.10 7.45 9.41
CA ARG A 128 8.38 8.71 9.59
C ARG A 128 7.52 9.12 8.40
N PRO A 129 7.98 8.95 7.14
CA PRO A 129 7.13 9.28 5.99
C PRO A 129 5.81 8.51 5.98
N ALA A 130 5.83 7.21 6.32
CA ALA A 130 4.63 6.41 6.39
C ALA A 130 3.70 6.83 7.52
N HIS A 131 4.25 7.16 8.70
CA HIS A 131 3.46 7.71 9.82
C HIS A 131 2.76 9.00 9.40
N ARG A 132 3.47 9.92 8.74
CA ARG A 132 2.88 11.17 8.26
C ARG A 132 1.80 10.94 7.22
N LEU A 133 2.04 9.98 6.31
CA LEU A 133 1.04 9.62 5.29
C LEU A 133 -0.26 9.14 5.96
N MET A 134 -0.14 8.21 6.90
CA MET A 134 -1.33 7.67 7.58
C MET A 134 -2.07 8.77 8.36
N ALA A 135 -1.35 9.67 9.00
CA ALA A 135 -1.96 10.79 9.73
C ALA A 135 -2.74 11.74 8.82
N ARG A 136 -2.36 11.86 7.54
CA ARG A 136 -3.10 12.70 6.57
C ARG A 136 -4.39 12.05 6.08
N LEU A 137 -4.53 10.73 6.21
CA LEU A 137 -5.70 10.01 5.71
C LEU A 137 -6.86 10.00 6.69
N THR A 138 -6.67 10.45 7.92
CA THR A 138 -7.67 10.35 8.96
C THR A 138 -7.64 11.57 9.88
N SER A 139 -8.78 11.87 10.48
CA SER A 139 -8.86 12.85 11.58
C SER A 139 -8.64 12.19 12.93
N HIS A 140 -8.61 10.86 13.00
CA HIS A 140 -8.42 10.13 14.26
C HIS A 140 -7.48 8.94 14.01
N LEU A 141 -6.28 9.03 14.59
CA LEU A 141 -5.24 8.02 14.47
C LEU A 141 -4.88 7.49 15.85
N GLU A 142 -4.91 6.17 16.00
CA GLU A 142 -4.37 5.49 17.15
C GLU A 142 -3.07 4.80 16.78
N GLN A 143 -2.07 4.87 17.66
CA GLN A 143 -0.78 4.26 17.45
C GLN A 143 -0.40 3.42 18.65
N ARG A 144 0.11 2.23 18.40
CA ARG A 144 0.55 1.29 19.41
C ARG A 144 1.89 0.68 19.02
N HIS A 145 2.82 0.64 19.97
CA HIS A 145 4.08 -0.07 19.75
C HIS A 145 3.85 -1.58 19.85
N ALA A 146 4.25 -2.31 18.81
CA ALA A 146 4.02 -3.74 18.72
C ALA A 146 5.25 -4.58 19.11
N GLY A 147 6.32 -3.93 19.59
CA GLY A 147 7.60 -4.57 19.92
C GLY A 147 8.51 -4.66 18.70
N GLY A 148 9.81 -4.90 18.93
CA GLY A 148 10.78 -5.05 17.85
C GLY A 148 10.98 -3.83 16.96
N GLY A 149 10.67 -2.63 17.45
CA GLY A 149 10.76 -1.40 16.66
C GLY A 149 9.67 -1.25 15.62
N VAL A 150 8.53 -1.93 15.79
CA VAL A 150 7.40 -1.90 14.86
C VAL A 150 6.21 -1.24 15.55
N ASP A 151 5.51 -0.39 14.82
CA ASP A 151 4.29 0.27 15.25
C ASP A 151 3.08 -0.29 14.49
N GLU A 152 1.96 -0.42 15.18
CA GLU A 152 0.66 -0.63 14.57
C GLU A 152 -0.14 0.65 14.65
N LEU A 153 -0.75 1.05 13.54
CA LEU A 153 -1.60 2.23 13.44
C LEU A 153 -3.01 1.80 13.09
N VAL A 154 -3.99 2.47 13.70
CA VAL A 154 -5.40 2.30 13.36
C VAL A 154 -5.95 3.65 12.95
N LEU A 155 -6.48 3.73 11.74
CA LEU A 155 -7.00 4.94 11.14
C LEU A 155 -8.52 4.85 11.02
N ASP A 156 -9.24 5.81 11.58
CA ASP A 156 -10.68 5.91 11.39
C ASP A 156 -10.96 6.51 10.01
N LEU A 157 -11.74 5.81 9.19
CA LEU A 157 -12.13 6.26 7.86
C LEU A 157 -13.51 6.90 7.84
N ALA A 158 -14.26 6.78 8.92
CA ALA A 158 -15.56 7.43 9.04
C ALA A 158 -15.34 8.93 9.25
N SER A 159 -15.82 9.73 8.36
CA SER A 159 -15.72 11.19 8.43
C SER A 159 -17.09 11.82 8.65
#